data_2ce6264c1c100b0ba09ba19f843d6c7b
#
_entry.id   2ce6264c1c100b0ba09ba19f843d6c7b
#
_cell.length_a   1.000
_cell.length_b   1.000
_cell.length_c   1.000
_cell.angle_alpha   90.00
_cell.angle_beta   90.00
_cell.angle_gamma   90.00
#
_symmetry.space_group_name_H-M   'P 1'
#
loop_
_entity.id
_entity.type
_entity.pdbx_description
1 polymer ?
#
loop_
_entity_poly.entity_id
_entity_poly.type
_entity_poly.pdbx_seq_one_letter_code
_entity_poly.pdbx_strand_id
1 'polypeptide(L)'
;EILIGLVGSEMCIRDRITIGFSTTTEDASGEVVQTTPITELDGATVDQAMASFEGEITQIPPMYSAVKINGKKLYEYARAGEEVERPQRQVKITEFVRTSPIELENGTARFTFRVACSKGTYVRTLSVDLGVKLGFASHMSALRRTASAGLTLDSSLTLSQISEMVEAGDQSFLLPIEFGVQDLPCLLYTSDAADDLI
;
A
#
# COMPACT_ATOMS: atom_id res chain seq x y z
N GLU A 1 -13.64 -5.89 -0.39
CA GLU A 1 -12.56 -5.10 -1.04
C GLU A 1 -12.17 -5.78 -2.35
N ILE A 2 -12.61 -5.22 -3.46
CA ILE A 2 -12.20 -5.71 -4.79
C ILE A 2 -10.98 -4.89 -5.19
N LEU A 3 -9.80 -5.45 -4.97
CA LEU A 3 -8.55 -4.95 -5.52
C LEU A 3 -8.41 -5.50 -6.95
N ILE A 4 -9.09 -4.89 -7.89
CA ILE A 4 -8.78 -5.08 -9.30
C ILE A 4 -7.47 -4.31 -9.53
N GLY A 5 -6.41 -5.06 -9.84
CA GLY A 5 -5.12 -4.49 -10.17
C GLY A 5 -5.20 -3.74 -11.49
N LEU A 6 -5.44 -2.45 -11.42
CA LEU A 6 -5.24 -1.54 -12.55
C LEU A 6 -3.74 -1.41 -12.81
N VAL A 7 -3.35 -1.53 -14.06
CA VAL A 7 -1.95 -1.59 -14.48
C VAL A 7 -1.35 -0.18 -14.48
N GLY A 8 -0.20 -0.01 -13.83
CA GLY A 8 0.68 1.13 -14.10
C GLY A 8 0.64 2.30 -13.12
N SER A 9 -0.33 2.41 -12.21
CA SER A 9 -0.53 3.62 -11.44
C SER A 9 0.14 3.64 -10.07
N GLU A 10 0.68 4.79 -9.70
CA GLU A 10 1.08 5.10 -8.34
C GLU A 10 -0.12 5.02 -7.39
N MET A 11 0.15 4.56 -6.17
CA MET A 11 -0.83 4.57 -5.09
C MET A 11 -0.43 5.64 -4.08
N CYS A 12 -1.39 6.48 -3.71
CA CYS A 12 -1.23 7.38 -2.57
C CYS A 12 -1.97 6.81 -1.37
N ILE A 13 -1.28 6.71 -0.27
CA ILE A 13 -1.80 6.13 0.97
C ILE A 13 -1.53 7.11 2.11
N ARG A 14 -2.54 7.31 2.95
CA ARG A 14 -2.38 7.93 4.28
C ARG A 14 -2.49 6.84 5.30
N ASP A 15 -1.51 6.74 6.17
CA ASP A 15 -1.39 5.66 7.13
C ASP A 15 -0.96 6.17 8.50
N ARG A 16 -1.08 5.32 9.50
CA ARG A 16 -0.55 5.56 10.86
C ARG A 16 0.33 4.40 11.28
N ILE A 17 1.54 4.74 11.71
CA ILE A 17 2.47 3.81 12.33
C ILE A 17 2.39 3.89 13.84
N THR A 18 2.58 2.75 14.50
CA THR A 18 2.89 2.66 15.91
C THR A 18 4.25 2.01 16.07
N ILE A 19 5.17 2.70 16.76
CA ILE A 19 6.51 2.25 17.10
C ILE A 19 6.53 1.94 18.60
N GLY A 20 7.22 0.89 19.02
CA GLY A 20 7.27 0.41 20.40
C GLY A 20 6.94 -1.06 20.54
N PHE A 21 6.23 -1.65 19.58
CA PHE A 21 6.02 -3.08 19.47
C PHE A 21 5.68 -3.50 18.04
N SER A 22 6.00 -4.76 17.70
CA SER A 22 5.63 -5.38 16.42
C SER A 22 4.57 -6.47 16.61
N THR A 23 3.90 -6.85 15.52
CA THR A 23 2.84 -7.85 15.52
C THR A 23 3.10 -8.93 14.47
N THR A 24 2.46 -10.08 14.62
CA THR A 24 2.57 -11.23 13.71
C THR A 24 2.14 -10.93 12.28
N THR A 25 1.21 -9.97 12.08
CA THR A 25 0.66 -9.59 10.78
C THR A 25 1.27 -8.30 10.21
N GLU A 26 2.22 -7.68 10.93
CA GLU A 26 2.80 -6.36 10.61
C GLU A 26 1.76 -5.22 10.66
N ASP A 27 0.54 -5.48 11.15
CA ASP A 27 -0.53 -4.50 11.35
C ASP A 27 -1.22 -4.69 12.72
N ALA A 28 -2.16 -3.82 13.05
CA ALA A 28 -2.82 -3.82 14.36
C ALA A 28 -3.72 -5.05 14.64
N SER A 29 -3.93 -5.94 13.67
CA SER A 29 -4.79 -7.13 13.83
C SER A 29 -4.03 -8.35 14.37
N GLY A 30 -2.70 -8.32 14.35
CA GLY A 30 -1.86 -9.42 14.82
C GLY A 30 -1.57 -9.39 16.32
N GLU A 31 -1.10 -10.52 16.83
CA GLU A 31 -0.60 -10.62 18.20
C GLU A 31 0.77 -9.95 18.33
N VAL A 32 1.05 -9.37 19.51
CA VAL A 32 2.35 -8.73 19.80
C VAL A 32 3.46 -9.80 19.82
N VAL A 33 4.52 -9.55 19.06
CA VAL A 33 5.69 -10.43 18.93
C VAL A 33 6.88 -9.90 19.71
N GLN A 34 7.15 -8.59 19.55
CA GLN A 34 8.32 -7.93 20.15
C GLN A 34 7.91 -6.58 20.69
N THR A 35 8.45 -6.20 21.85
CA THR A 35 8.24 -4.89 22.46
C THR A 35 9.58 -4.21 22.68
N THR A 36 9.69 -2.95 22.24
CA THR A 36 10.85 -2.06 22.44
C THR A 36 10.32 -0.70 22.89
N PRO A 37 10.09 -0.48 24.20
CA PRO A 37 9.47 0.74 24.69
C PRO A 37 10.26 1.99 24.30
N ILE A 38 9.56 3.06 23.95
CA ILE A 38 10.12 4.35 23.54
C ILE A 38 9.77 5.38 24.60
N THR A 39 10.78 6.13 25.02
CA THR A 39 10.62 7.28 25.92
C THR A 39 10.83 8.60 25.19
N GLU A 40 11.60 8.58 24.10
CA GLU A 40 11.93 9.75 23.29
C GLU A 40 12.10 9.34 21.83
N LEU A 41 11.60 10.15 20.90
CA LEU A 41 11.79 9.96 19.47
C LEU A 41 11.81 11.33 18.78
N ASP A 42 12.96 11.66 18.20
CA ASP A 42 13.14 12.94 17.52
C ASP A 42 12.50 12.92 16.13
N GLY A 43 11.72 13.96 15.83
CA GLY A 43 11.02 14.10 14.55
C GLY A 43 11.95 14.24 13.37
N ALA A 44 13.07 14.93 13.49
CA ALA A 44 14.03 15.09 12.38
C ALA A 44 14.70 13.75 12.04
N THR A 45 15.02 12.94 13.05
CA THR A 45 15.55 11.58 12.86
C THR A 45 14.55 10.69 12.13
N VAL A 46 13.27 10.76 12.48
CA VAL A 46 12.20 10.03 11.79
C VAL A 46 12.09 10.50 10.34
N ASP A 47 12.03 11.81 10.10
CA ASP A 47 11.88 12.38 8.76
C ASP A 47 13.09 12.00 7.85
N GLN A 48 14.30 12.02 8.40
CA GLN A 48 15.50 11.56 7.67
C GLN A 48 15.47 10.06 7.37
N ALA A 49 15.02 9.25 8.32
CA ALA A 49 14.85 7.81 8.10
C ALA A 49 13.82 7.54 7.01
N MET A 50 12.68 8.23 7.02
CA MET A 50 11.64 8.12 6.00
C MET A 50 12.15 8.51 4.60
N ALA A 51 12.81 9.66 4.47
CA ALA A 51 13.39 10.13 3.20
C ALA A 51 14.37 9.13 2.59
N SER A 52 15.06 8.33 3.41
CA SER A 52 16.01 7.32 2.93
C SER A 52 15.36 6.08 2.29
N PHE A 53 14.04 5.95 2.36
CA PHE A 53 13.30 4.90 1.63
C PHE A 53 12.81 5.39 0.26
N GLU A 54 12.96 6.68 -0.07
CA GLU A 54 12.57 7.18 -1.39
C GLU A 54 13.51 6.63 -2.47
N GLY A 55 12.93 6.31 -3.62
CA GLY A 55 13.63 5.65 -4.73
C GLY A 55 13.24 4.18 -4.88
N GLU A 56 14.12 3.41 -5.47
CA GLU A 56 13.96 1.96 -5.63
C GLU A 56 14.44 1.23 -4.38
N ILE A 57 13.57 0.43 -3.80
CA ILE A 57 13.88 -0.39 -2.62
C ILE A 57 13.51 -1.85 -2.84
N THR A 58 14.19 -2.74 -2.13
CA THR A 58 13.86 -4.15 -2.10
C THR A 58 12.98 -4.44 -0.90
N GLN A 59 11.81 -5.03 -1.12
CA GLN A 59 10.92 -5.50 -0.06
C GLN A 59 10.76 -7.02 -0.08
N ILE A 60 10.63 -7.61 1.11
CA ILE A 60 10.20 -9.00 1.30
C ILE A 60 8.73 -8.96 1.71
N PRO A 61 7.79 -9.51 0.91
CA PRO A 61 6.36 -9.50 1.24
C PRO A 61 6.09 -10.09 2.62
N PRO A 62 5.09 -9.58 3.39
CA PRO A 62 4.73 -10.15 4.68
C PRO A 62 4.16 -11.56 4.51
N MET A 63 4.31 -12.42 5.53
CA MET A 63 3.76 -13.78 5.52
C MET A 63 2.23 -13.78 5.32
N TYR A 64 1.54 -12.78 5.90
CA TYR A 64 0.11 -12.61 5.70
C TYR A 64 -0.19 -11.80 4.42
N SER A 65 0.19 -12.36 3.26
CA SER A 65 -0.07 -11.79 1.94
C SER A 65 -0.63 -12.82 0.95
N ALA A 66 -1.19 -12.34 -0.15
CA ALA A 66 -1.74 -13.17 -1.22
C ALA A 66 -0.70 -13.60 -2.28
N VAL A 67 0.59 -13.34 -2.03
CA VAL A 67 1.68 -13.80 -2.90
C VAL A 67 1.68 -15.33 -2.94
N LYS A 68 1.73 -15.89 -4.15
CA LYS A 68 1.76 -17.34 -4.35
C LYS A 68 3.18 -17.85 -4.48
N ILE A 69 3.48 -18.93 -3.75
CA ILE A 69 4.72 -19.72 -3.85
C ILE A 69 4.30 -21.19 -3.99
N ASN A 70 4.80 -21.87 -5.00
CA ASN A 70 4.42 -23.25 -5.28
C ASN A 70 2.90 -23.50 -5.34
N GLY A 71 2.14 -22.53 -5.88
CA GLY A 71 0.69 -22.61 -6.02
C GLY A 71 -0.13 -22.27 -4.78
N LYS A 72 0.49 -22.17 -3.59
CA LYS A 72 -0.14 -21.86 -2.28
C LYS A 72 0.18 -20.41 -1.90
N LYS A 73 -0.77 -19.68 -1.32
CA LYS A 73 -0.56 -18.28 -0.90
C LYS A 73 0.23 -18.20 0.42
N LEU A 74 1.03 -17.15 0.60
CA LEU A 74 1.86 -16.97 1.80
C LEU A 74 1.04 -17.03 3.11
N TYR A 75 -0.16 -16.43 3.14
CA TYR A 75 -1.00 -16.49 4.33
C TYR A 75 -1.47 -17.92 4.68
N GLU A 76 -1.51 -18.85 3.71
CA GLU A 76 -1.88 -20.26 3.94
C GLU A 76 -0.72 -20.99 4.63
N TYR A 77 0.54 -20.67 4.24
CA TYR A 77 1.74 -21.15 4.96
C TYR A 77 1.78 -20.59 6.38
N ALA A 78 1.53 -19.29 6.56
CA ALA A 78 1.49 -18.67 7.88
C ALA A 78 0.48 -19.34 8.82
N ARG A 79 -0.74 -19.63 8.34
CA ARG A 79 -1.77 -20.34 9.12
C ARG A 79 -1.44 -21.78 9.44
N ALA A 80 -0.67 -22.44 8.58
CA ALA A 80 -0.21 -23.81 8.80
C ALA A 80 1.04 -23.89 9.70
N GLY A 81 1.63 -22.73 10.07
CA GLY A 81 2.91 -22.68 10.80
C GLY A 81 4.11 -23.16 9.97
N GLU A 82 3.97 -23.17 8.65
CA GLU A 82 5.01 -23.59 7.72
C GLU A 82 5.89 -22.40 7.34
N GLU A 83 7.20 -22.57 7.41
CA GLU A 83 8.16 -21.59 6.91
C GLU A 83 8.38 -21.79 5.41
N VAL A 84 8.48 -20.67 4.69
CA VAL A 84 8.76 -20.66 3.26
C VAL A 84 9.64 -19.45 2.91
N GLU A 85 10.59 -19.65 2.02
CA GLU A 85 11.42 -18.56 1.52
C GLU A 85 10.55 -17.58 0.71
N ARG A 86 10.55 -16.30 1.13
CA ARG A 86 9.74 -15.26 0.51
C ARG A 86 10.54 -14.55 -0.59
N PRO A 87 9.94 -14.36 -1.78
CA PRO A 87 10.63 -13.69 -2.87
C PRO A 87 10.84 -12.21 -2.57
N GLN A 88 12.02 -11.72 -2.89
CA GLN A 88 12.30 -10.29 -2.86
C GLN A 88 11.62 -9.60 -4.06
N ARG A 89 11.15 -8.37 -3.87
CA ARG A 89 10.54 -7.55 -4.90
C ARG A 89 11.14 -6.15 -4.91
N GLN A 90 11.39 -5.64 -6.11
CA GLN A 90 11.75 -4.23 -6.29
C GLN A 90 10.45 -3.42 -6.34
N VAL A 91 10.40 -2.37 -5.53
CA VAL A 91 9.30 -1.41 -5.50
C VAL A 91 9.89 0.00 -5.49
N LYS A 92 9.11 0.97 -5.98
CA LYS A 92 9.53 2.37 -6.00
C LYS A 92 8.67 3.17 -5.04
N ILE A 93 9.32 3.94 -4.18
CA ILE A 93 8.70 4.92 -3.30
C ILE A 93 9.02 6.30 -3.88
N THR A 94 8.00 7.05 -4.26
CA THR A 94 8.17 8.42 -4.81
C THR A 94 8.06 9.49 -3.75
N GLU A 95 7.36 9.20 -2.66
CA GLU A 95 7.23 10.10 -1.52
C GLU A 95 6.99 9.28 -0.24
N PHE A 96 7.63 9.64 0.85
CA PHE A 96 7.38 9.07 2.17
C PHE A 96 7.56 10.13 3.26
N VAL A 97 6.48 10.79 3.67
CA VAL A 97 6.52 11.96 4.55
C VAL A 97 5.58 11.81 5.74
N ARG A 98 6.04 12.25 6.90
CA ARG A 98 5.24 12.35 8.11
C ARG A 98 4.25 13.52 7.99
N THR A 99 3.00 13.31 8.41
CA THR A 99 1.91 14.28 8.27
C THR A 99 1.31 14.74 9.59
N SER A 100 1.79 14.21 10.72
CA SER A 100 1.39 14.67 12.06
C SER A 100 2.60 14.78 13.01
N PRO A 101 2.48 15.50 14.13
CA PRO A 101 3.41 15.38 15.25
C PRO A 101 3.53 13.92 15.71
N ILE A 102 4.64 13.63 16.41
CA ILE A 102 4.84 12.33 17.08
C ILE A 102 4.15 12.40 18.44
N GLU A 103 3.23 11.49 18.67
CA GLU A 103 2.53 11.31 19.94
C GLU A 103 3.22 10.20 20.74
N LEU A 104 3.73 10.53 21.93
CA LEU A 104 4.35 9.56 22.85
C LEU A 104 3.34 9.20 23.93
N GLU A 105 2.98 7.93 24.03
CA GLU A 105 2.04 7.43 25.03
C GLU A 105 2.38 5.98 25.42
N ASN A 106 2.45 5.71 26.73
CA ASN A 106 2.61 4.36 27.30
C ASN A 106 3.78 3.54 26.67
N GLY A 107 4.91 4.20 26.42
CA GLY A 107 6.08 3.55 25.81
C GLY A 107 5.96 3.29 24.32
N THR A 108 5.00 3.93 23.65
CA THR A 108 4.83 3.88 22.19
C THR A 108 4.92 5.28 21.58
N ALA A 109 5.36 5.34 20.32
CA ALA A 109 5.30 6.54 19.51
C ALA A 109 4.35 6.31 18.34
N ARG A 110 3.47 7.27 18.06
CA ARG A 110 2.50 7.21 16.96
C ARG A 110 2.55 8.46 16.12
N PHE A 111 2.46 8.31 14.81
CA PHE A 111 2.27 9.42 13.90
C PHE A 111 1.61 8.96 12.60
N THR A 112 1.03 9.91 11.88
CA THR A 112 0.51 9.65 10.53
C THR A 112 1.54 10.04 9.49
N PHE A 113 1.46 9.35 8.36
CA PHE A 113 2.32 9.63 7.21
C PHE A 113 1.55 9.50 5.89
N ARG A 114 2.12 10.05 4.83
CA ARG A 114 1.71 9.85 3.46
C ARG A 114 2.81 9.12 2.71
N VAL A 115 2.44 8.15 1.91
CA VAL A 115 3.34 7.45 1.00
C VAL A 115 2.75 7.42 -0.40
N ALA A 116 3.57 7.77 -1.40
CA ALA A 116 3.29 7.54 -2.81
C ALA A 116 4.25 6.46 -3.31
N CYS A 117 3.71 5.40 -3.88
CA CYS A 117 4.51 4.21 -4.20
C CYS A 117 3.94 3.44 -5.39
N SER A 118 4.80 2.63 -6.00
CA SER A 118 4.43 1.74 -7.09
C SER A 118 3.49 0.62 -6.62
N LYS A 119 2.78 0.01 -7.56
CA LYS A 119 1.98 -1.20 -7.30
C LYS A 119 2.84 -2.32 -6.71
N GLY A 120 2.23 -3.10 -5.82
CA GLY A 120 2.89 -4.23 -5.16
C GLY A 120 3.71 -3.85 -3.94
N THR A 121 3.80 -2.57 -3.58
CA THR A 121 4.40 -2.12 -2.32
C THR A 121 3.54 -2.53 -1.13
N TYR A 122 4.17 -3.11 -0.12
CA TYR A 122 3.55 -3.46 1.16
C TYR A 122 3.84 -2.37 2.17
N VAL A 123 2.84 -1.54 2.47
CA VAL A 123 2.98 -0.43 3.44
C VAL A 123 3.16 -0.96 4.86
N ARG A 124 2.63 -2.14 5.16
CA ARG A 124 2.89 -2.85 6.43
C ARG A 124 4.38 -3.11 6.62
N THR A 125 5.01 -3.72 5.62
CA THR A 125 6.46 -3.98 5.63
C THR A 125 7.26 -2.69 5.68
N LEU A 126 6.84 -1.63 4.94
CA LEU A 126 7.50 -0.32 4.99
C LEU A 126 7.46 0.27 6.41
N SER A 127 6.35 0.10 7.13
CA SER A 127 6.23 0.53 8.52
C SER A 127 7.15 -0.25 9.45
N VAL A 128 7.29 -1.56 9.25
CA VAL A 128 8.23 -2.40 10.03
C VAL A 128 9.67 -2.02 9.72
N ASP A 129 10.03 -1.86 8.44
CA ASP A 129 11.37 -1.49 7.99
C ASP A 129 11.80 -0.11 8.55
N LEU A 130 10.86 0.86 8.62
CA LEU A 130 11.12 2.15 9.24
C LEU A 130 11.43 1.99 10.74
N GLY A 131 10.68 1.17 11.47
CA GLY A 131 10.96 0.89 12.87
C GLY A 131 12.33 0.24 13.06
N VAL A 132 12.66 -0.78 12.26
CA VAL A 132 13.98 -1.43 12.28
C VAL A 132 15.10 -0.42 12.05
N LYS A 133 14.92 0.50 11.09
CA LYS A 133 15.90 1.57 10.80
C LYS A 133 16.09 2.54 11.97
N LEU A 134 15.01 2.81 12.72
CA LEU A 134 15.05 3.63 13.93
C LEU A 134 15.51 2.85 15.19
N GLY A 135 15.72 1.53 15.10
CA GLY A 135 16.12 0.67 16.21
C GLY A 135 14.99 0.17 17.09
N PHE A 136 13.74 0.22 16.63
CA PHE A 136 12.56 -0.15 17.39
C PHE A 136 11.65 -1.13 16.65
N ALA A 137 10.91 -1.92 17.40
CA ALA A 137 9.80 -2.70 16.86
C ALA A 137 8.63 -1.79 16.49
N SER A 138 7.94 -2.10 15.39
CA SER A 138 6.84 -1.27 14.88
C SER A 138 5.84 -2.08 14.08
N HIS A 139 4.69 -1.49 13.81
CA HIS A 139 3.66 -2.04 12.93
C HIS A 139 2.80 -0.92 12.34
N MET A 140 2.11 -1.23 11.27
CA MET A 140 1.10 -0.36 10.68
C MET A 140 -0.17 -0.37 11.54
N SER A 141 -0.65 0.77 12.03
CA SER A 141 -1.81 0.81 12.93
C SER A 141 -3.12 1.30 12.30
N ALA A 142 -3.05 1.93 11.13
CA ALA A 142 -4.21 2.25 10.28
C ALA A 142 -3.75 2.39 8.84
N LEU A 143 -4.68 2.20 7.87
CA LEU A 143 -4.39 2.44 6.45
C LEU A 143 -5.62 3.01 5.74
N ARG A 144 -5.42 4.09 5.00
CA ARG A 144 -6.42 4.64 4.10
C ARG A 144 -5.78 4.95 2.74
N ARG A 145 -6.23 4.27 1.71
CA ARG A 145 -5.83 4.60 0.33
C ARG A 145 -6.55 5.87 -0.10
N THR A 146 -5.80 6.86 -0.58
CA THR A 146 -6.32 8.17 -0.99
C THR A 146 -6.35 8.33 -2.51
N ALA A 147 -5.52 7.57 -3.22
CA ALA A 147 -5.57 7.49 -4.69
C ALA A 147 -5.08 6.13 -5.18
N SER A 148 -5.62 5.68 -6.30
CA SER A 148 -5.19 4.47 -7.02
C SER A 148 -5.66 4.55 -8.47
N ALA A 149 -4.77 4.31 -9.42
CA ALA A 149 -5.11 4.24 -10.85
C ALA A 149 -5.87 5.46 -11.39
N GLY A 150 -5.40 6.65 -11.04
CA GLY A 150 -6.05 7.91 -11.47
C GLY A 150 -7.34 8.26 -10.70
N LEU A 151 -7.89 7.34 -9.91
CA LEU A 151 -9.02 7.59 -9.03
C LEU A 151 -8.57 8.12 -7.69
N THR A 152 -9.20 9.18 -7.20
CA THR A 152 -8.93 9.77 -5.89
C THR A 152 -10.09 9.54 -4.94
N LEU A 153 -9.83 9.63 -3.64
CA LEU A 153 -10.88 9.51 -2.63
C LEU A 153 -11.95 10.61 -2.80
N ASP A 154 -11.54 11.82 -3.19
CA ASP A 154 -12.45 12.97 -3.35
C ASP A 154 -13.38 12.80 -4.55
N SER A 155 -13.00 12.01 -5.55
CA SER A 155 -13.83 11.66 -6.72
C SER A 155 -14.61 10.36 -6.53
N SER A 156 -14.45 9.67 -5.41
CA SER A 156 -15.07 8.38 -5.15
C SER A 156 -16.47 8.54 -4.55
N LEU A 157 -17.40 7.70 -4.97
CA LEU A 157 -18.76 7.64 -4.42
C LEU A 157 -18.86 6.51 -3.39
N THR A 158 -19.70 6.70 -2.39
CA THR A 158 -20.07 5.62 -1.47
C THR A 158 -21.05 4.66 -2.13
N LEU A 159 -21.16 3.44 -1.62
CA LEU A 159 -22.12 2.47 -2.14
C LEU A 159 -23.58 2.99 -2.01
N SER A 160 -23.90 3.74 -0.95
CA SER A 160 -25.23 4.36 -0.79
C SER A 160 -25.51 5.39 -1.88
N GLN A 161 -24.55 6.27 -2.18
CA GLN A 161 -24.69 7.25 -3.27
C GLN A 161 -24.87 6.56 -4.62
N ILE A 162 -24.12 5.50 -4.91
CA ILE A 162 -24.27 4.72 -6.15
C ILE A 162 -25.67 4.09 -6.20
N SER A 163 -26.16 3.53 -5.09
CA SER A 163 -27.51 2.94 -5.02
C SER A 163 -28.61 3.98 -5.34
N GLU A 164 -28.52 5.16 -4.73
CA GLU A 164 -29.47 6.26 -4.97
C GLU A 164 -29.45 6.72 -6.44
N MET A 165 -28.26 6.83 -7.04
CA MET A 165 -28.11 7.20 -8.46
C MET A 165 -28.72 6.13 -9.39
N VAL A 166 -28.48 4.85 -9.11
CA VAL A 166 -29.07 3.75 -9.89
C VAL A 166 -30.59 3.75 -9.79
N GLU A 167 -31.17 3.96 -8.60
CA GLU A 167 -32.61 4.06 -8.39
C GLU A 167 -33.22 5.25 -9.13
N ALA A 168 -32.47 6.35 -9.25
CA ALA A 168 -32.85 7.54 -10.03
C ALA A 168 -32.65 7.39 -11.54
N GLY A 169 -32.08 6.28 -12.01
CA GLY A 169 -31.72 6.06 -13.43
C GLY A 169 -30.51 6.86 -13.89
N ASP A 170 -29.74 7.43 -12.97
CA ASP A 170 -28.52 8.19 -13.25
C ASP A 170 -27.32 7.22 -13.34
N GLN A 171 -26.65 7.19 -14.49
CA GLN A 171 -25.47 6.38 -14.76
C GLN A 171 -24.19 7.23 -14.90
N SER A 172 -24.23 8.51 -14.53
CA SER A 172 -23.09 9.44 -14.67
C SER A 172 -21.86 9.03 -13.84
N PHE A 173 -22.02 8.14 -12.87
CA PHE A 173 -20.92 7.56 -12.10
C PHE A 173 -20.08 6.53 -12.88
N LEU A 174 -20.57 6.04 -14.01
CA LEU A 174 -19.82 5.10 -14.85
C LEU A 174 -18.79 5.86 -15.67
N LEU A 175 -17.54 5.52 -15.47
CA LEU A 175 -16.44 6.04 -16.29
C LEU A 175 -16.35 5.30 -17.62
N PRO A 176 -15.85 5.97 -18.69
CA PRO A 176 -15.55 5.30 -19.95
C PRO A 176 -14.59 4.13 -19.73
N ILE A 177 -14.70 3.05 -20.52
CA ILE A 177 -13.86 1.88 -20.36
C ILE A 177 -12.37 2.20 -20.59
N GLU A 178 -12.09 3.19 -21.43
CA GLU A 178 -10.75 3.69 -21.74
C GLU A 178 -10.06 4.27 -20.50
N PHE A 179 -10.80 4.76 -19.53
CA PHE A 179 -10.25 5.26 -18.26
C PHE A 179 -9.45 4.17 -17.52
N GLY A 180 -9.88 2.92 -17.60
CA GLY A 180 -9.19 1.80 -16.96
C GLY A 180 -7.87 1.40 -17.62
N VAL A 181 -7.60 1.88 -18.83
CA VAL A 181 -6.44 1.50 -19.64
C VAL A 181 -5.61 2.70 -20.10
N GLN A 182 -5.91 3.90 -19.60
CA GLN A 182 -5.27 5.16 -20.02
C GLN A 182 -3.74 5.18 -19.82
N ASP A 183 -3.22 4.40 -18.87
CA ASP A 183 -1.78 4.28 -18.58
C ASP A 183 -1.11 3.16 -19.40
N LEU A 184 -1.85 2.43 -20.24
CA LEU A 184 -1.27 1.45 -21.13
C LEU A 184 -0.71 2.12 -22.39
N PRO A 185 0.45 1.65 -22.90
CA PRO A 185 0.94 2.11 -24.19
C PRO A 185 -0.14 1.87 -25.26
N CYS A 186 -0.56 2.95 -25.94
CA CYS A 186 -1.51 2.84 -27.01
C CYS A 186 -0.86 2.05 -28.15
N LEU A 187 -1.36 0.86 -28.43
CA LEU A 187 -1.07 0.17 -29.67
C LEU A 187 -1.91 0.86 -30.76
N LEU A 188 -1.32 1.84 -31.44
CA LEU A 188 -1.88 2.36 -32.68
C LEU A 188 -1.82 1.22 -33.72
N TYR A 189 -2.93 0.55 -33.92
CA TYR A 189 -3.14 -0.29 -35.09
C TYR A 189 -3.28 0.66 -36.28
N THR A 190 -2.18 0.98 -36.91
CA THR A 190 -2.14 1.83 -38.12
C THR A 190 -2.08 1.03 -39.41
N SER A 191 -2.37 -0.25 -39.40
CA SER A 191 -2.52 -0.99 -40.65
C SER A 191 -3.87 -1.65 -40.67
N ASP A 192 -4.79 -1.06 -41.37
CA ASP A 192 -5.87 -1.80 -41.98
C ASP A 192 -5.21 -2.67 -43.06
N ALA A 193 -4.85 -3.89 -42.69
CA ALA A 193 -4.27 -4.88 -43.60
C ALA A 193 -5.29 -5.36 -44.67
N ALA A 194 -6.47 -4.71 -44.72
CA ALA A 194 -7.52 -5.01 -45.69
C ALA A 194 -7.40 -4.15 -46.97
N ASP A 195 -6.59 -3.07 -46.99
CA ASP A 195 -6.47 -2.22 -48.19
C ASP A 195 -5.34 -2.61 -49.15
N ASP A 196 -4.55 -3.63 -48.84
CA ASP A 196 -3.46 -4.07 -49.72
C ASP A 196 -3.84 -5.32 -50.63
N LEU A 197 -5.14 -5.59 -50.81
CA LEU A 197 -5.64 -6.63 -51.72
C LEU A 197 -6.63 -6.07 -52.72
N ILE A 198 -6.19 -5.12 -53.55
CA ILE A 198 -6.81 -4.83 -54.85
C ILE A 198 -5.71 -4.71 -55.91
#